data_4046e8e63a4210c74ac2b80141d3eed5
#
_entry.id   4046e8e63a4210c74ac2b80141d3eed5
#
_cell.length_a   1.000
_cell.length_b   1.000
_cell.length_c   1.000
_cell.angle_alpha   90.00
_cell.angle_beta   90.00
_cell.angle_gamma   90.00
#
_symmetry.space_group_name_H-M   'P 1'
#
loop_
_entity.id
_entity.type
_entity.pdbx_description
1 polymer ?
#
loop_
_entity_poly.entity_id
_entity_poly.type
_entity_poly.pdbx_seq_one_letter_code
_entity_poly.pdbx_strand_id
1 'polypeptide(L)'
;KDSSGKEYLWQGDEKYWGRQSPILFPFVGRLKNQEFTYEGKKYHIMQHGFARDMEFKVIEEKENEIWFEIRDNEETLKMYPFHFALRIGYRLSGNKIEVLWEVENTGDKTMYFNIGAHPGFNCPIDGEADKVGYSLEYNSKGNPKYFGADYDTGLRLSELHELKLENGRSTITKEYFDATTYIFEDNQISEVSLVKPNGKKMVTVKFDMPILAIWSK
;
A
#
# COMPACT_ATOMS: atom_id res chain seq x y z
N LYS A 1 -1.63 -17.40 5.76
CA LYS A 1 -1.58 -18.78 5.21
C LYS A 1 -2.99 -19.33 5.07
N ASP A 2 -3.21 -20.16 4.07
CA ASP A 2 -4.44 -20.96 3.99
C ASP A 2 -4.35 -22.24 4.84
N SER A 3 -5.43 -23.05 4.84
CA SER A 3 -5.48 -24.32 5.59
C SER A 3 -4.47 -25.38 5.13
N SER A 4 -3.88 -25.23 3.94
CA SER A 4 -2.79 -26.08 3.44
C SER A 4 -1.40 -25.60 3.87
N GLY A 5 -1.32 -24.45 4.56
CA GLY A 5 -0.06 -23.81 4.96
C GLY A 5 0.56 -22.93 3.86
N LYS A 6 -0.12 -22.73 2.75
CA LYS A 6 0.37 -21.89 1.65
C LYS A 6 0.43 -20.43 2.06
N GLU A 7 1.57 -19.78 1.80
CA GLU A 7 1.81 -18.37 2.11
C GLU A 7 1.49 -17.49 0.91
N TYR A 8 0.60 -16.53 1.10
CA TYR A 8 0.19 -15.56 0.07
C TYR A 8 0.90 -14.23 0.23
N LEU A 9 1.20 -13.84 1.48
CA LEU A 9 1.86 -12.58 1.76
C LEU A 9 3.37 -12.72 1.63
N TRP A 10 3.99 -11.65 1.16
CA TRP A 10 5.43 -11.50 1.14
C TRP A 10 6.02 -11.54 2.55
N GLN A 11 7.14 -12.22 2.74
CA GLN A 11 7.72 -12.47 4.07
C GLN A 11 8.91 -11.57 4.43
N GLY A 12 9.21 -10.54 3.63
CA GLY A 12 10.20 -9.53 4.00
C GLY A 12 11.65 -9.95 3.74
N ASP A 13 11.95 -10.56 2.59
CA ASP A 13 13.34 -10.85 2.20
C ASP A 13 14.07 -9.54 1.85
N GLU A 14 15.10 -9.18 2.65
CA GLU A 14 15.87 -7.95 2.49
C GLU A 14 16.59 -7.84 1.14
N LYS A 15 16.85 -8.96 0.47
CA LYS A 15 17.43 -8.98 -0.87
C LYS A 15 16.54 -8.25 -1.89
N TYR A 16 15.23 -8.25 -1.67
CA TYR A 16 14.25 -7.64 -2.56
C TYR A 16 13.53 -6.48 -1.88
N TRP A 17 12.85 -6.75 -0.77
CA TRP A 17 12.12 -5.77 0.02
C TRP A 17 11.92 -6.27 1.46
N GLY A 18 12.66 -5.70 2.41
CA GLY A 18 12.74 -6.16 3.80
C GLY A 18 11.52 -5.84 4.68
N ARG A 19 10.39 -5.38 4.10
CA ARG A 19 9.21 -5.04 4.89
C ARG A 19 8.05 -5.99 4.60
N GLN A 20 7.15 -6.12 5.60
CA GLN A 20 5.92 -6.90 5.50
C GLN A 20 4.72 -5.97 5.68
N SER A 21 3.96 -5.71 4.61
CA SER A 21 2.68 -5.00 4.62
C SER A 21 2.63 -3.76 5.54
N PRO A 22 3.58 -2.81 5.46
CA PRO A 22 3.63 -1.67 6.38
C PRO A 22 2.43 -0.74 6.19
N ILE A 23 2.04 -0.07 7.28
CA ILE A 23 1.10 1.05 7.25
C ILE A 23 1.87 2.34 6.96
N LEU A 24 1.36 3.12 6.01
CA LEU A 24 1.94 4.38 5.55
C LEU A 24 1.19 5.54 6.20
N PHE A 25 1.85 6.28 7.09
CA PHE A 25 1.28 7.43 7.79
C PHE A 25 2.41 8.29 8.37
N PRO A 26 2.29 9.63 8.38
CA PRO A 26 1.17 10.45 7.91
C PRO A 26 1.28 10.86 6.43
N PHE A 27 2.19 10.28 5.67
CA PHE A 27 2.33 10.51 4.23
C PHE A 27 2.43 9.19 3.47
N VAL A 28 1.87 9.16 2.26
CA VAL A 28 2.01 8.08 1.29
C VAL A 28 2.91 8.55 0.16
N GLY A 29 3.91 7.74 -0.20
CA GLY A 29 4.91 8.14 -1.20
C GLY A 29 6.03 9.00 -0.60
N ARG A 30 6.73 9.73 -1.47
CA ARG A 30 7.85 10.61 -1.12
C ARG A 30 7.50 12.05 -1.44
N LEU A 31 7.76 12.95 -0.51
CA LEU A 31 7.70 14.38 -0.74
C LEU A 31 8.99 14.86 -1.41
N LYS A 32 8.89 15.90 -2.26
CA LYS A 32 10.07 16.56 -2.85
C LYS A 32 11.00 17.05 -1.75
N ASN A 33 12.29 16.72 -1.85
CA ASN A 33 13.31 16.97 -0.84
C ASN A 33 12.98 16.38 0.55
N GLN A 34 11.99 15.49 0.67
CA GLN A 34 11.49 14.95 1.94
C GLN A 34 11.04 16.04 2.93
N GLU A 35 10.51 17.15 2.42
CA GLU A 35 10.11 18.31 3.21
C GLU A 35 8.68 18.73 2.90
N PHE A 36 8.02 19.30 3.90
CA PHE A 36 6.80 20.08 3.75
C PHE A 36 6.85 21.33 4.64
N THR A 37 5.99 22.29 4.35
CA THR A 37 5.89 23.52 5.14
C THR A 37 4.52 23.61 5.79
N TYR A 38 4.47 23.88 7.08
CA TYR A 38 3.26 24.15 7.83
C TYR A 38 3.46 25.37 8.73
N GLU A 39 2.54 26.35 8.67
CA GLU A 39 2.62 27.62 9.40
C GLU A 39 3.99 28.33 9.25
N GLY A 40 4.56 28.31 8.05
CA GLY A 40 5.85 28.94 7.74
C GLY A 40 7.08 28.20 8.23
N LYS A 41 6.94 27.10 8.95
CA LYS A 41 8.04 26.25 9.41
C LYS A 41 8.20 25.03 8.50
N LYS A 42 9.44 24.69 8.15
CA LYS A 42 9.78 23.47 7.41
C LYS A 42 9.90 22.28 8.35
N TYR A 43 9.36 21.14 7.88
CA TYR A 43 9.45 19.85 8.52
C TYR A 43 10.05 18.84 7.56
N HIS A 44 10.86 17.93 8.08
CA HIS A 44 11.47 16.86 7.31
C HIS A 44 10.80 15.53 7.66
N ILE A 45 10.38 14.79 6.62
CA ILE A 45 9.73 13.50 6.81
C ILE A 45 10.14 12.52 5.71
N MET A 46 10.47 11.31 6.13
CA MET A 46 10.89 10.24 5.22
C MET A 46 9.72 9.73 4.36
N GLN A 47 10.08 9.10 3.25
CA GLN A 47 9.12 8.40 2.39
C GLN A 47 8.21 7.49 3.22
N HIS A 48 6.90 7.59 2.99
CA HIS A 48 5.84 6.84 3.68
C HIS A 48 5.64 7.19 5.16
N GLY A 49 6.25 8.29 5.64
CA GLY A 49 6.15 8.69 7.03
C GLY A 49 6.86 7.75 8.00
N PHE A 50 6.44 7.77 9.25
CA PHE A 50 7.14 7.11 10.37
C PHE A 50 6.35 5.94 11.00
N ALA A 51 5.05 5.82 10.78
CA ALA A 51 4.23 4.82 11.49
C ALA A 51 4.74 3.39 11.33
N ARG A 52 5.27 3.07 10.15
CA ARG A 52 5.84 1.74 9.85
C ARG A 52 7.10 1.38 10.64
N ASP A 53 7.73 2.35 11.30
CA ASP A 53 8.95 2.19 12.08
C ASP A 53 8.70 2.40 13.59
N MET A 54 7.42 2.59 13.99
CA MET A 54 7.00 2.72 15.38
C MET A 54 6.49 1.39 15.94
N GLU A 55 6.67 1.21 17.25
CA GLU A 55 6.08 0.08 17.97
C GLU A 55 4.63 0.39 18.34
N PHE A 56 3.71 -0.44 17.87
CA PHE A 56 2.29 -0.35 18.18
C PHE A 56 1.95 -1.11 19.45
N LYS A 57 1.08 -0.54 20.28
CA LYS A 57 0.54 -1.22 21.46
C LYS A 57 -0.75 -1.92 21.10
N VAL A 58 -0.94 -3.15 21.57
CA VAL A 58 -2.24 -3.82 21.51
C VAL A 58 -3.21 -3.11 22.44
N ILE A 59 -4.38 -2.72 21.92
CA ILE A 59 -5.43 -2.03 22.69
C ILE A 59 -6.70 -2.87 22.81
N GLU A 60 -6.92 -3.82 21.91
CA GLU A 60 -8.04 -4.75 21.96
C GLU A 60 -7.64 -6.07 21.28
N GLU A 61 -8.05 -7.20 21.87
CA GLU A 61 -7.85 -8.53 21.31
C GLU A 61 -9.12 -9.35 21.51
N LYS A 62 -9.63 -9.92 20.40
CA LYS A 62 -10.78 -10.83 20.34
C LYS A 62 -10.39 -12.08 19.56
N GLU A 63 -11.25 -13.09 19.51
CA GLU A 63 -11.00 -14.34 18.80
C GLU A 63 -10.57 -14.17 17.33
N ASN A 64 -11.20 -13.23 16.62
CA ASN A 64 -10.98 -12.99 15.19
C ASN A 64 -10.65 -11.54 14.83
N GLU A 65 -10.35 -10.71 15.82
CA GLU A 65 -10.06 -9.30 15.63
C GLU A 65 -9.02 -8.81 16.64
N ILE A 66 -8.08 -8.00 16.17
CA ILE A 66 -7.06 -7.37 17.03
C ILE A 66 -6.87 -5.92 16.62
N TRP A 67 -6.70 -5.03 17.59
CA TRP A 67 -6.43 -3.61 17.37
C TRP A 67 -5.13 -3.17 18.03
N PHE A 68 -4.42 -2.32 17.31
CA PHE A 68 -3.16 -1.74 17.72
C PHE A 68 -3.26 -0.21 17.66
N GLU A 69 -2.53 0.48 18.52
CA GLU A 69 -2.48 1.96 18.56
C GLU A 69 -1.05 2.46 18.65
N ILE A 70 -0.79 3.56 17.93
CA ILE A 70 0.30 4.50 18.21
C ILE A 70 -0.26 5.89 18.43
N ARG A 71 0.46 6.71 19.19
CA ARG A 71 0.19 8.13 19.41
C ARG A 71 1.42 8.95 19.07
N ASP A 72 1.21 10.26 18.90
CA ASP A 72 2.30 11.20 18.82
C ASP A 72 3.19 11.16 20.06
N ASN A 73 4.42 11.55 19.89
CA ASN A 73 5.42 11.72 20.93
C ASN A 73 6.37 12.87 20.56
N GLU A 74 7.33 13.20 21.41
CA GLU A 74 8.26 14.31 21.19
C GLU A 74 9.03 14.18 19.85
N GLU A 75 9.37 12.96 19.42
CA GLU A 75 10.11 12.74 18.18
C GLU A 75 9.19 12.89 16.95
N THR A 76 7.97 12.36 16.99
CA THR A 76 7.02 12.53 15.88
C THR A 76 6.62 13.97 15.69
N LEU A 77 6.46 14.76 16.79
CA LEU A 77 6.12 16.18 16.73
C LEU A 77 7.22 17.06 16.10
N LYS A 78 8.48 16.61 16.10
CA LYS A 78 9.57 17.28 15.37
C LYS A 78 9.44 17.14 13.86
N MET A 79 8.88 16.01 13.39
CA MET A 79 8.71 15.68 11.98
C MET A 79 7.32 16.03 11.45
N TYR A 80 6.30 15.99 12.31
CA TYR A 80 4.89 16.16 11.97
C TYR A 80 4.16 16.82 13.14
N PRO A 81 3.88 18.15 13.06
CA PRO A 81 3.49 18.97 14.23
C PRO A 81 2.00 18.85 14.58
N PHE A 82 1.48 17.63 14.64
CA PHE A 82 0.08 17.35 14.97
C PHE A 82 -0.02 16.25 16.01
N HIS A 83 -0.92 16.43 16.97
CA HIS A 83 -1.28 15.41 17.94
C HIS A 83 -2.28 14.44 17.32
N PHE A 84 -2.01 13.16 17.44
CA PHE A 84 -2.84 12.12 16.83
C PHE A 84 -2.89 10.84 17.68
N ALA A 85 -3.94 10.04 17.43
CA ALA A 85 -3.93 8.61 17.69
C ALA A 85 -4.24 7.88 16.36
N LEU A 86 -3.40 6.94 16.00
CA LEU A 86 -3.60 6.05 14.86
C LEU A 86 -3.86 4.64 15.39
N ARG A 87 -5.03 4.09 15.03
CA ARG A 87 -5.41 2.72 15.35
C ARG A 87 -5.54 1.88 14.10
N ILE A 88 -5.00 0.68 14.16
CA ILE A 88 -5.04 -0.29 13.06
C ILE A 88 -5.70 -1.56 13.60
N GLY A 89 -6.81 -1.95 12.97
CA GLY A 89 -7.53 -3.19 13.27
C GLY A 89 -7.32 -4.22 12.17
N TYR A 90 -7.20 -5.47 12.58
CA TYR A 90 -7.22 -6.62 11.67
C TYR A 90 -8.35 -7.55 12.09
N ARG A 91 -9.24 -7.87 11.14
CA ARG A 91 -10.36 -8.78 11.36
C ARG A 91 -10.31 -9.93 10.37
N LEU A 92 -10.46 -11.15 10.88
CA LEU A 92 -10.53 -12.38 10.08
C LEU A 92 -11.98 -12.84 9.92
N SER A 93 -12.36 -13.19 8.70
CA SER A 93 -13.66 -13.79 8.40
C SER A 93 -13.51 -14.79 7.25
N GLY A 94 -13.46 -16.07 7.59
CA GLY A 94 -13.18 -17.15 6.63
C GLY A 94 -11.82 -16.96 5.95
N ASN A 95 -11.80 -16.71 4.64
CA ASN A 95 -10.59 -16.46 3.85
C ASN A 95 -10.34 -14.94 3.60
N LYS A 96 -11.01 -14.08 4.35
CA LYS A 96 -10.91 -12.63 4.23
C LYS A 96 -10.18 -12.03 5.42
N ILE A 97 -9.25 -11.13 5.16
CA ILE A 97 -8.63 -10.23 6.14
C ILE A 97 -9.10 -8.82 5.84
N GLU A 98 -9.70 -8.15 6.82
CA GLU A 98 -10.01 -6.73 6.76
C GLU A 98 -8.96 -5.97 7.54
N VAL A 99 -8.43 -4.90 6.93
CA VAL A 99 -7.54 -3.93 7.58
C VAL A 99 -8.36 -2.67 7.81
N LEU A 100 -8.53 -2.31 9.07
CA LEU A 100 -9.37 -1.20 9.52
C LEU A 100 -8.47 -0.09 10.07
N TRP A 101 -8.78 1.16 9.75
CA TRP A 101 -8.01 2.30 10.21
C TRP A 101 -8.90 3.33 10.90
N GLU A 102 -8.40 3.82 12.03
CA GLU A 102 -8.94 4.98 12.71
C GLU A 102 -7.84 6.00 12.91
N VAL A 103 -8.06 7.22 12.43
CA VAL A 103 -7.17 8.35 12.64
C VAL A 103 -7.92 9.41 13.44
N GLU A 104 -7.48 9.64 14.67
CA GLU A 104 -8.04 10.64 15.56
C GLU A 104 -7.09 11.83 15.67
N ASN A 105 -7.61 13.03 15.41
CA ASN A 105 -6.93 14.26 15.74
C ASN A 105 -7.15 14.56 17.22
N THR A 106 -6.12 14.40 18.04
CA THR A 106 -6.17 14.65 19.49
C THR A 106 -5.72 16.06 19.89
N GLY A 107 -5.37 16.89 18.89
CA GLY A 107 -5.01 18.29 19.06
C GLY A 107 -6.17 19.24 18.79
N ASP A 108 -5.88 20.54 18.86
CA ASP A 108 -6.82 21.64 18.66
C ASP A 108 -6.78 22.26 17.25
N LYS A 109 -5.79 21.88 16.43
CA LYS A 109 -5.60 22.39 15.07
C LYS A 109 -6.07 21.38 14.02
N THR A 110 -6.45 21.88 12.84
CA THR A 110 -6.71 21.00 11.68
C THR A 110 -5.48 20.18 11.34
N MET A 111 -5.61 18.86 11.37
CA MET A 111 -4.57 17.91 11.03
C MET A 111 -4.69 17.49 9.56
N TYR A 112 -3.57 17.50 8.84
CA TYR A 112 -3.48 17.10 7.44
C TYR A 112 -2.65 15.82 7.32
N PHE A 113 -3.22 14.75 6.77
CA PHE A 113 -2.53 13.48 6.64
C PHE A 113 -2.93 12.72 5.36
N ASN A 114 -2.09 11.78 4.99
CA ASN A 114 -2.44 10.66 4.12
C ASN A 114 -2.26 9.36 4.90
N ILE A 115 -3.01 8.34 4.51
CA ILE A 115 -2.87 6.98 5.05
C ILE A 115 -2.93 5.98 3.91
N GLY A 116 -2.21 4.87 4.04
CA GLY A 116 -2.22 3.79 3.07
C GLY A 116 -1.70 2.48 3.65
N ALA A 117 -2.08 1.37 3.03
CA ALA A 117 -1.46 0.07 3.24
C ALA A 117 -0.48 -0.24 2.10
N HIS A 118 0.52 -1.04 2.41
CA HIS A 118 1.50 -1.48 1.42
C HIS A 118 1.68 -3.01 1.49
N PRO A 119 0.61 -3.79 1.23
CA PRO A 119 0.70 -5.24 1.28
C PRO A 119 1.59 -5.75 0.15
N GLY A 120 2.51 -6.68 0.47
CA GLY A 120 3.26 -7.45 -0.50
C GLY A 120 2.65 -8.85 -0.64
N PHE A 121 2.57 -9.33 -1.88
CA PHE A 121 2.06 -10.67 -2.18
C PHE A 121 3.13 -11.47 -2.93
N ASN A 122 3.21 -12.76 -2.64
CA ASN A 122 4.07 -13.67 -3.37
C ASN A 122 3.56 -13.82 -4.82
N CYS A 123 4.44 -13.67 -5.78
CA CYS A 123 4.20 -13.98 -7.18
C CYS A 123 5.50 -14.45 -7.81
N PRO A 124 5.60 -15.74 -8.21
CA PRO A 124 4.56 -16.76 -8.22
C PRO A 124 4.14 -17.27 -6.83
N ILE A 125 2.97 -17.94 -6.76
CA ILE A 125 2.41 -18.45 -5.49
C ILE A 125 2.59 -19.98 -5.35
N ASP A 126 2.56 -20.73 -6.43
CA ASP A 126 2.54 -22.20 -6.44
C ASP A 126 3.85 -22.83 -6.91
N GLY A 127 4.99 -22.12 -6.79
CA GLY A 127 6.30 -22.66 -7.14
C GLY A 127 6.62 -22.61 -8.64
N GLU A 128 5.89 -21.83 -9.44
CA GLU A 128 6.28 -21.50 -10.80
C GLU A 128 7.65 -20.78 -10.79
N ALA A 129 8.39 -20.87 -11.91
CA ALA A 129 9.75 -20.35 -11.98
C ALA A 129 9.83 -18.82 -11.82
N ASP A 130 8.83 -18.10 -12.36
CA ASP A 130 8.74 -16.64 -12.26
C ASP A 130 7.29 -16.14 -12.39
N LYS A 131 7.10 -14.82 -12.32
CA LYS A 131 5.80 -14.15 -12.39
C LYS A 131 5.23 -13.96 -13.79
N VAL A 132 6.00 -14.29 -14.84
CA VAL A 132 5.57 -14.10 -16.24
C VAL A 132 4.36 -14.96 -16.57
N GLY A 133 3.36 -14.36 -17.24
CA GLY A 133 2.10 -15.01 -17.57
C GLY A 133 1.03 -14.91 -16.48
N TYR A 134 1.36 -14.49 -15.25
CA TYR A 134 0.34 -14.03 -14.31
C TYR A 134 -0.32 -12.77 -14.85
N SER A 135 -1.49 -12.44 -14.35
CA SER A 135 -2.20 -11.22 -14.75
C SER A 135 -2.73 -10.48 -13.52
N LEU A 136 -2.85 -9.17 -13.67
CA LEU A 136 -3.60 -8.33 -12.76
C LEU A 136 -4.97 -8.05 -13.39
N GLU A 137 -6.04 -8.43 -12.70
CA GLU A 137 -7.41 -8.18 -13.12
C GLU A 137 -7.98 -7.01 -12.34
N TYR A 138 -8.52 -6.02 -13.04
CA TYR A 138 -9.01 -4.76 -12.48
C TYR A 138 -10.53 -4.63 -12.70
N ASN A 139 -11.22 -3.99 -11.75
CA ASN A 139 -12.63 -3.66 -11.88
C ASN A 139 -12.89 -2.29 -12.53
N SER A 140 -11.91 -1.75 -13.25
CA SER A 140 -12.03 -0.45 -13.93
C SER A 140 -13.07 -0.46 -15.07
N LYS A 141 -13.65 0.71 -15.35
CA LYS A 141 -14.53 0.93 -16.51
C LYS A 141 -13.67 1.21 -17.76
N GLY A 142 -13.20 0.18 -18.43
CA GLY A 142 -12.29 0.29 -19.58
C GLY A 142 -10.82 0.37 -19.16
N ASN A 143 -9.98 0.91 -20.03
CA ASN A 143 -8.55 1.04 -19.79
C ASN A 143 -8.27 2.14 -18.76
N PRO A 144 -7.69 1.82 -17.59
CA PRO A 144 -7.39 2.83 -16.60
C PRO A 144 -6.16 3.65 -17.00
N LYS A 145 -6.13 4.89 -16.56
CA LYS A 145 -5.00 5.79 -16.74
C LYS A 145 -4.11 5.78 -15.53
N TYR A 146 -2.80 5.85 -15.73
CA TYR A 146 -1.82 5.83 -14.66
C TYR A 146 -0.70 6.85 -14.87
N PHE A 147 -0.09 7.24 -13.77
CA PHE A 147 1.19 7.94 -13.74
C PHE A 147 2.30 6.98 -13.36
N GLY A 148 3.50 7.22 -13.88
CA GLY A 148 4.68 6.52 -13.41
C GLY A 148 5.27 7.15 -12.15
N ALA A 149 6.23 6.44 -11.55
CA ALA A 149 7.13 6.99 -10.55
C ALA A 149 8.57 6.94 -11.08
N ASP A 150 9.31 7.99 -10.82
CA ASP A 150 10.74 8.04 -11.06
C ASP A 150 11.46 7.22 -9.97
N TYR A 151 12.22 6.20 -10.35
CA TYR A 151 12.85 5.28 -9.39
C TYR A 151 14.00 5.93 -8.59
N ASP A 152 14.69 6.92 -9.15
CA ASP A 152 15.80 7.59 -8.47
C ASP A 152 15.30 8.56 -7.40
N THR A 153 14.30 9.36 -7.75
CA THR A 153 13.74 10.36 -6.85
C THR A 153 12.57 9.83 -6.01
N GLY A 154 11.89 8.77 -6.44
CA GLY A 154 10.68 8.24 -5.82
C GLY A 154 9.47 9.16 -5.97
N LEU A 155 9.53 10.14 -6.88
CA LEU A 155 8.44 11.09 -7.12
C LEU A 155 7.54 10.61 -8.26
N ARG A 156 6.25 10.93 -8.16
CA ARG A 156 5.29 10.72 -9.23
C ARG A 156 5.66 11.59 -10.45
N LEU A 157 5.67 10.98 -11.62
CA LEU A 157 5.85 11.67 -12.90
C LEU A 157 4.57 12.42 -13.31
N SER A 158 4.71 13.39 -14.19
CA SER A 158 3.59 14.20 -14.66
C SER A 158 2.88 13.65 -15.90
N GLU A 159 3.54 12.75 -16.63
CA GLU A 159 2.99 12.17 -17.84
C GLU A 159 1.93 11.12 -17.52
N LEU A 160 0.76 11.24 -18.16
CA LEU A 160 -0.37 10.34 -17.99
C LEU A 160 -0.36 9.30 -19.13
N HIS A 161 -0.37 8.05 -18.75
CA HIS A 161 -0.39 6.90 -19.65
C HIS A 161 -1.72 6.14 -19.55
N GLU A 162 -2.00 5.29 -20.51
CA GLU A 162 -3.15 4.38 -20.48
C GLU A 162 -2.66 2.92 -20.38
N LEU A 163 -3.18 2.17 -19.40
CA LEU A 163 -2.94 0.74 -19.30
C LEU A 163 -4.00 -0.01 -20.13
N LYS A 164 -3.57 -0.62 -21.23
CA LYS A 164 -4.47 -1.43 -22.05
C LYS A 164 -4.78 -2.75 -21.37
N LEU A 165 -6.07 -3.05 -21.26
CA LEU A 165 -6.58 -4.28 -20.68
C LEU A 165 -7.21 -5.17 -21.74
N GLU A 166 -6.95 -6.46 -21.65
CA GLU A 166 -7.65 -7.50 -22.40
C GLU A 166 -8.62 -8.23 -21.47
N ASN A 167 -9.92 -8.08 -21.69
CA ASN A 167 -10.97 -8.63 -20.82
C ASN A 167 -10.79 -8.24 -19.33
N GLY A 168 -10.44 -6.96 -19.07
CA GLY A 168 -10.22 -6.44 -17.73
C GLY A 168 -8.87 -6.83 -17.11
N ARG A 169 -7.95 -7.43 -17.86
CA ARG A 169 -6.67 -7.94 -17.37
C ARG A 169 -5.47 -7.30 -18.07
N SER A 170 -4.39 -7.16 -17.32
CA SER A 170 -3.07 -6.84 -17.83
C SER A 170 -2.13 -7.99 -17.49
N THR A 171 -1.56 -8.64 -18.50
CA THR A 171 -0.65 -9.79 -18.33
C THR A 171 0.74 -9.30 -17.94
N ILE A 172 1.33 -9.89 -16.93
CA ILE A 172 2.68 -9.59 -16.46
C ILE A 172 3.68 -10.21 -17.44
N THR A 173 4.40 -9.37 -18.18
CA THR A 173 5.55 -9.74 -19.00
C THR A 173 6.84 -9.63 -18.19
N LYS A 174 7.96 -9.99 -18.78
CA LYS A 174 9.28 -9.83 -18.16
C LYS A 174 9.57 -8.37 -17.82
N GLU A 175 9.18 -7.45 -18.71
CA GLU A 175 9.46 -6.02 -18.64
C GLU A 175 8.35 -5.21 -17.93
N TYR A 176 7.27 -5.87 -17.49
CA TYR A 176 6.06 -5.20 -17.00
C TYR A 176 6.33 -4.13 -15.91
N PHE A 177 7.26 -4.42 -15.02
CA PHE A 177 7.62 -3.52 -13.91
C PHE A 177 8.97 -2.82 -14.08
N ASP A 178 9.69 -3.04 -15.21
CA ASP A 178 11.04 -2.49 -15.39
C ASP A 178 11.06 -0.96 -15.49
N ALA A 179 10.01 -0.38 -16.05
CA ALA A 179 9.97 1.04 -16.38
C ALA A 179 9.43 1.93 -15.26
N THR A 180 8.50 1.43 -14.44
CA THR A 180 7.81 2.30 -13.49
C THR A 180 6.95 1.55 -12.46
N THR A 181 6.53 2.27 -11.41
CA THR A 181 5.37 1.96 -10.58
C THR A 181 4.12 2.50 -11.27
N TYR A 182 3.05 1.71 -11.34
CA TYR A 182 1.76 2.15 -11.87
C TYR A 182 0.96 2.83 -10.78
N ILE A 183 0.67 4.13 -10.93
CA ILE A 183 -0.10 4.93 -9.95
C ILE A 183 -1.42 5.33 -10.61
N PHE A 184 -2.50 4.71 -10.17
CA PHE A 184 -3.88 4.98 -10.61
C PHE A 184 -4.53 5.91 -9.59
N GLU A 185 -5.03 7.05 -10.04
CA GLU A 185 -5.71 8.08 -9.22
C GLU A 185 -7.21 8.12 -9.54
N ASP A 186 -7.95 8.99 -8.86
CA ASP A 186 -9.36 9.33 -9.15
C ASP A 186 -10.36 8.17 -9.00
N ASN A 187 -10.12 7.25 -8.07
CA ASN A 187 -11.04 6.12 -7.82
C ASN A 187 -11.34 5.27 -9.06
N GLN A 188 -10.42 5.19 -10.02
CA GLN A 188 -10.61 4.39 -11.24
C GLN A 188 -10.71 2.89 -10.95
N ILE A 189 -10.12 2.44 -9.85
CA ILE A 189 -10.01 1.04 -9.44
C ILE A 189 -10.33 0.96 -7.95
N SER A 190 -11.14 0.00 -7.55
CA SER A 190 -11.43 -0.33 -6.14
C SER A 190 -11.23 -1.82 -5.83
N GLU A 191 -10.88 -2.61 -6.85
CA GLU A 191 -10.58 -4.02 -6.72
C GLU A 191 -9.49 -4.43 -7.72
N VAL A 192 -8.50 -5.17 -7.25
CA VAL A 192 -7.47 -5.79 -8.10
C VAL A 192 -7.25 -7.23 -7.66
N SER A 193 -7.12 -8.15 -8.62
CA SER A 193 -6.85 -9.56 -8.35
C SER A 193 -5.58 -10.02 -9.03
N LEU A 194 -4.77 -10.80 -8.32
CA LEU A 194 -3.66 -11.56 -8.90
C LEU A 194 -4.21 -12.88 -9.46
N VAL A 195 -4.01 -13.10 -10.75
CA VAL A 195 -4.59 -14.22 -11.52
C VAL A 195 -3.48 -15.06 -12.14
N LYS A 196 -3.56 -16.37 -11.95
CA LYS A 196 -2.63 -17.33 -12.57
C LYS A 196 -2.82 -17.44 -14.09
N PRO A 197 -1.82 -17.97 -14.83
CA PRO A 197 -1.95 -18.22 -16.28
C PRO A 197 -3.15 -19.09 -16.67
N ASN A 198 -3.60 -19.97 -15.78
CA ASN A 198 -4.80 -20.80 -15.99
C ASN A 198 -6.12 -20.11 -15.67
N GLY A 199 -6.10 -18.81 -15.36
CA GLY A 199 -7.28 -18.00 -15.05
C GLY A 199 -7.75 -18.06 -13.59
N LYS A 200 -7.09 -18.83 -12.70
CA LYS A 200 -7.47 -18.91 -11.28
C LYS A 200 -7.04 -17.64 -10.52
N LYS A 201 -8.00 -16.97 -9.87
CA LYS A 201 -7.72 -15.88 -8.95
C LYS A 201 -7.09 -16.41 -7.67
N MET A 202 -5.99 -15.83 -7.26
CA MET A 202 -5.23 -16.26 -6.07
C MET A 202 -5.43 -15.32 -4.89
N VAL A 203 -5.35 -14.02 -5.13
CA VAL A 203 -5.56 -12.97 -4.15
C VAL A 203 -6.40 -11.88 -4.78
N THR A 204 -7.35 -11.35 -4.03
CA THR A 204 -8.12 -10.16 -4.42
C THR A 204 -7.99 -9.12 -3.31
N VAL A 205 -7.59 -7.92 -3.67
CA VAL A 205 -7.55 -6.76 -2.79
C VAL A 205 -8.70 -5.84 -3.15
N LYS A 206 -9.55 -5.50 -2.17
CA LYS A 206 -10.62 -4.53 -2.29
C LYS A 206 -10.34 -3.35 -1.37
N PHE A 207 -10.62 -2.16 -1.82
CA PHE A 207 -10.34 -0.92 -1.08
C PHE A 207 -11.29 0.20 -1.52
N ASP A 208 -11.46 1.18 -0.66
CA ASP A 208 -12.22 2.41 -0.89
C ASP A 208 -11.32 3.67 -0.97
N MET A 209 -10.03 3.47 -1.16
CA MET A 209 -9.04 4.54 -1.30
C MET A 209 -9.02 5.10 -2.72
N PRO A 210 -8.77 6.41 -2.90
CA PRO A 210 -8.79 7.06 -4.21
C PRO A 210 -7.61 6.69 -5.11
N ILE A 211 -6.55 6.12 -4.54
CA ILE A 211 -5.29 5.84 -5.25
C ILE A 211 -4.88 4.39 -5.03
N LEU A 212 -4.54 3.73 -6.13
CA LEU A 212 -3.87 2.42 -6.14
C LEU A 212 -2.49 2.59 -6.77
N ALA A 213 -1.45 2.08 -6.10
CA ALA A 213 -0.13 1.95 -6.68
C ALA A 213 0.29 0.48 -6.74
N ILE A 214 0.87 0.06 -7.86
CA ILE A 214 1.35 -1.32 -8.07
C ILE A 214 2.78 -1.30 -8.57
N TRP A 215 3.63 -2.09 -7.94
CA TRP A 215 5.02 -2.28 -8.34
C TRP A 215 5.49 -3.70 -8.02
N SER A 216 6.62 -4.09 -8.59
CA SER A 216 7.35 -5.30 -8.22
C SER A 216 8.84 -5.10 -8.47
N LYS A 217 9.63 -5.82 -7.72
CA LYS A 217 11.05 -6.04 -8.03
C LYS A 217 11.25 -7.25 -8.92
#